data_c1e036da983558cd46bcdeca65f03574
#
_entry.id   c1e036da983558cd46bcdeca65f03574
#
_cell.length_a   1.000
_cell.length_b   1.000
_cell.length_c   1.000
_cell.angle_alpha   90.00
_cell.angle_beta   90.00
_cell.angle_gamma   90.00
#
_symmetry.space_group_name_H-M   'P 1'
#
loop_
_entity.id
_entity.type
_entity.pdbx_description
1 polymer ?
#
loop_
_entity_poly.entity_id
_entity_poly.type
_entity_poly.pdbx_seq_one_letter_code
_entity_poly.pdbx_strand_id
1 'polypeptide(L)'
;MSTSRKRSNKQRPGASVDPAPAAAAGSLWPPRRLIVSLCSLAAAALMVRAGLLEYVVGGIVDGAVRNIITLILCFSAVMSALLWFLRESGHALAWKQMLGYGLLGLVALGIATLRIERVSGDLVPEFRWAWQKSRDTLLARPVAAPPQAAAAWEPAPHDFPRFLGPTGDASLPSTAPALDPEWTKATPPREVWRRPIGAGWSGFATYGTHAVTLEQRGDEEIITCLALATGEPEWHVPVRGRHQTVLGGTGPRSTPSIADGIVYAAGATGWLHAVDGATGKVLWKKDVLADLGIDAAAHEVAVAWGRSGSPLLLDDVVVVPGGGPRSDGPVSLVAYDRATGERRWTVGDDQISYVSPALVSIGGRSFLVAVGESQAIGFDPVTRDEAWRFPWPSHSNSDASCSQPVVIGPDRLFISKGYGVGCAAFDIGPGADGAWTVKEAWRNKAGLKTKFTNVAFHEGHLYGLSDGILECLRASDGKRMWKGGRYDQGQLLRAGNLLVVQSEPGDVVLVEATPAGHREVARLAALSDQTWNSPAIAGDTLLVRNAVEAACYRLPLRGGATNAAAAPVENAPSVEPAADVSEPAPAPVVEPAAA
;
A
#
# COMPACT_ATOMS: atom_id res chain seq x y z
N MET A 1 8.15 90.79 -65.41
CA MET A 1 8.79 91.32 -64.21
C MET A 1 8.77 90.25 -63.15
N SER A 2 9.90 89.60 -62.96
CA SER A 2 10.09 88.43 -62.10
C SER A 2 10.96 88.89 -60.91
N THR A 3 10.49 88.69 -59.70
CA THR A 3 11.26 88.90 -58.50
C THR A 3 11.54 87.55 -57.80
N SER A 4 12.79 87.15 -57.91
CA SER A 4 13.40 86.01 -57.26
C SER A 4 13.52 86.29 -55.76
N ARG A 5 12.95 85.40 -54.91
CA ARG A 5 13.19 85.36 -53.46
C ARG A 5 14.15 84.20 -53.14
N LYS A 6 15.36 84.55 -52.77
CA LYS A 6 16.37 83.68 -52.17
C LYS A 6 15.86 83.12 -50.84
N ARG A 7 15.75 81.80 -50.67
CA ARG A 7 15.58 81.12 -49.39
C ARG A 7 16.94 80.89 -48.75
N SER A 8 17.13 81.47 -47.58
CA SER A 8 18.27 81.27 -46.70
C SER A 8 18.17 79.89 -46.03
N ASN A 9 19.16 79.03 -46.23
CA ASN A 9 19.27 77.71 -45.63
C ASN A 9 19.93 77.86 -44.25
N LYS A 10 19.13 77.87 -43.15
CA LYS A 10 19.63 77.81 -41.78
C LYS A 10 19.93 76.32 -41.45
N GLN A 11 21.19 75.95 -41.38
CA GLN A 11 21.67 74.71 -40.79
C GLN A 11 21.27 74.67 -39.32
N ARG A 12 20.51 73.65 -38.92
CA ARG A 12 20.25 73.29 -37.51
C ARG A 12 21.53 72.67 -36.93
N PRO A 13 21.92 73.01 -35.68
CA PRO A 13 23.02 72.32 -35.01
C PRO A 13 22.68 70.87 -34.80
N GLY A 14 23.62 69.95 -35.05
CA GLY A 14 23.51 68.56 -34.86
C GLY A 14 23.11 68.26 -33.40
N ALA A 15 22.01 67.48 -33.25
CA ALA A 15 21.65 66.88 -31.97
C ALA A 15 22.76 65.87 -31.58
N SER A 16 23.43 66.18 -30.49
CA SER A 16 24.31 65.22 -29.85
C SER A 16 23.47 64.02 -29.46
N VAL A 17 23.73 62.85 -30.07
CA VAL A 17 23.18 61.56 -29.64
C VAL A 17 23.90 61.23 -28.32
N ASP A 18 23.22 61.41 -27.20
CA ASP A 18 23.72 60.93 -25.95
C ASP A 18 23.95 59.39 -26.09
N PRO A 19 25.12 58.90 -25.69
CA PRO A 19 25.36 57.44 -25.71
C PRO A 19 24.32 56.81 -24.82
N ALA A 20 23.64 55.76 -25.38
CA ALA A 20 22.69 54.95 -24.62
C ALA A 20 23.34 54.54 -23.27
N PRO A 21 22.61 54.64 -22.16
CA PRO A 21 23.16 54.28 -20.86
C PRO A 21 23.73 52.88 -20.93
N ALA A 22 25.02 52.77 -20.65
CA ALA A 22 25.70 51.48 -20.58
C ALA A 22 24.89 50.56 -19.65
N ALA A 23 24.44 49.42 -20.16
CA ALA A 23 23.73 48.44 -19.38
C ALA A 23 24.52 48.21 -18.07
N ALA A 24 23.91 48.51 -16.94
CA ALA A 24 24.56 48.38 -15.64
C ALA A 24 25.08 46.97 -15.50
N ALA A 25 26.40 46.77 -15.40
CA ALA A 25 27.04 45.49 -15.23
C ALA A 25 26.42 44.85 -13.98
N GLY A 26 25.76 43.70 -14.15
CA GLY A 26 25.11 42.98 -13.05
C GLY A 26 26.12 42.69 -11.93
N SER A 27 25.68 42.69 -10.69
CA SER A 27 26.53 42.39 -9.54
C SER A 27 27.02 40.95 -9.59
N LEU A 28 28.29 40.72 -9.22
CA LEU A 28 28.82 39.37 -9.02
C LEU A 28 28.25 38.68 -7.77
N TRP A 29 27.72 39.46 -6.83
CA TRP A 29 27.16 38.97 -5.58
C TRP A 29 25.64 39.09 -5.58
N PRO A 30 24.92 38.09 -4.96
CA PRO A 30 23.47 38.14 -4.87
C PRO A 30 22.98 39.38 -4.09
N PRO A 31 21.91 40.02 -4.54
CA PRO A 31 21.34 41.16 -3.84
C PRO A 31 20.79 40.72 -2.47
N ARG A 32 20.83 41.62 -1.49
CA ARG A 32 20.35 41.36 -0.12
C ARG A 32 18.94 40.76 -0.10
N ARG A 33 18.02 41.23 -0.97
CA ARG A 33 16.66 40.70 -1.11
C ARG A 33 16.65 39.19 -1.44
N LEU A 34 17.55 38.75 -2.31
CA LEU A 34 17.65 37.31 -2.66
C LEU A 34 18.20 36.51 -1.49
N ILE A 35 19.24 36.99 -0.82
CA ILE A 35 19.80 36.32 0.36
C ILE A 35 18.72 36.15 1.43
N VAL A 36 17.95 37.22 1.73
CA VAL A 36 16.84 37.15 2.69
C VAL A 36 15.80 36.14 2.25
N SER A 37 15.40 36.13 0.96
CA SER A 37 14.44 35.14 0.43
C SER A 37 14.95 33.72 0.57
N LEU A 38 16.22 33.45 0.21
CA LEU A 38 16.80 32.10 0.34
C LEU A 38 16.88 31.65 1.80
N CYS A 39 17.29 32.56 2.70
CA CYS A 39 17.31 32.25 4.14
C CYS A 39 15.90 32.00 4.68
N SER A 40 14.90 32.76 4.23
CA SER A 40 13.50 32.56 4.64
C SER A 40 12.94 31.23 4.14
N LEU A 41 13.21 30.85 2.89
CA LEU A 41 12.80 29.55 2.34
C LEU A 41 13.49 28.39 3.07
N ALA A 42 14.78 28.52 3.35
CA ALA A 42 15.53 27.50 4.11
C ALA A 42 15.00 27.38 5.56
N ALA A 43 14.75 28.51 6.23
CA ALA A 43 14.16 28.52 7.57
C ALA A 43 12.76 27.90 7.56
N ALA A 44 11.92 28.22 6.59
CA ALA A 44 10.60 27.61 6.42
C ALA A 44 10.70 26.09 6.21
N ALA A 45 11.62 25.62 5.35
CA ALA A 45 11.84 24.20 5.14
C ALA A 45 12.29 23.48 6.42
N LEU A 46 13.20 24.09 7.19
CA LEU A 46 13.63 23.57 8.49
C LEU A 46 12.49 23.54 9.51
N MET A 47 11.66 24.57 9.57
CA MET A 47 10.48 24.62 10.46
C MET A 47 9.47 23.52 10.11
N VAL A 48 9.22 23.28 8.81
CA VAL A 48 8.35 22.21 8.35
C VAL A 48 8.92 20.84 8.76
N ARG A 49 10.23 20.63 8.58
CA ARG A 49 10.92 19.39 8.98
C ARG A 49 10.93 19.18 10.48
N ALA A 50 11.07 20.23 11.26
CA ALA A 50 11.03 20.19 12.73
C ALA A 50 9.60 20.00 13.30
N GLY A 51 8.57 19.92 12.44
CA GLY A 51 7.18 19.73 12.90
C GLY A 51 6.51 21.01 13.41
N LEU A 52 7.13 22.18 13.27
CA LEU A 52 6.55 23.46 13.73
C LEU A 52 5.29 23.84 12.94
N LEU A 53 5.10 23.31 11.74
CA LEU A 53 3.87 23.46 10.98
C LEU A 53 2.65 22.91 11.74
N GLU A 54 2.84 21.86 12.52
CA GLU A 54 1.82 21.21 13.34
C GLU A 54 1.22 22.13 14.41
N TYR A 55 2.05 23.02 14.98
CA TYR A 55 1.57 24.05 15.92
C TYR A 55 0.72 25.13 15.23
N VAL A 56 1.06 25.47 13.98
CA VAL A 56 0.32 26.47 13.22
C VAL A 56 -1.02 25.94 12.73
N VAL A 57 -1.07 24.68 12.30
CA VAL A 57 -2.27 24.04 11.76
C VAL A 57 -3.15 23.46 12.88
N GLY A 58 -2.65 23.39 14.10
CA GLY A 58 -3.37 22.83 15.26
C GLY A 58 -3.58 21.31 15.18
N GLY A 59 -2.73 20.59 14.45
CA GLY A 59 -2.82 19.15 14.30
C GLY A 59 -1.59 18.55 13.62
N ILE A 60 -1.43 17.22 13.74
CA ILE A 60 -0.32 16.50 13.12
C ILE A 60 -0.47 16.52 11.60
N VAL A 61 0.55 17.01 10.91
CA VAL A 61 0.60 17.05 9.43
C VAL A 61 1.09 15.70 8.90
N ASP A 62 0.41 15.20 7.86
CA ASP A 62 0.81 13.99 7.12
C ASP A 62 2.28 14.09 6.67
N GLY A 63 3.05 13.02 6.85
CA GLY A 63 4.46 12.95 6.45
C GLY A 63 4.66 13.25 4.96
N ALA A 64 3.78 12.74 4.09
CA ALA A 64 3.80 13.03 2.66
C ALA A 64 3.62 14.53 2.36
N VAL A 65 2.65 15.18 3.00
CA VAL A 65 2.42 16.63 2.86
C VAL A 65 3.64 17.43 3.33
N ARG A 66 4.23 17.03 4.47
CA ARG A 66 5.45 17.66 5.00
C ARG A 66 6.62 17.52 4.03
N ASN A 67 6.81 16.34 3.43
CA ASN A 67 7.86 16.08 2.44
C ASN A 67 7.63 16.92 1.16
N ILE A 68 6.40 16.98 0.65
CA ILE A 68 6.06 17.79 -0.53
C ILE A 68 6.31 19.27 -0.28
N ILE A 69 5.86 19.83 0.85
CA ILE A 69 6.08 21.23 1.19
C ILE A 69 7.59 21.52 1.29
N THR A 70 8.35 20.66 1.97
CA THR A 70 9.80 20.80 2.09
C THR A 70 10.46 20.80 0.70
N LEU A 71 10.07 19.87 -0.17
CA LEU A 71 10.60 19.78 -1.54
C LEU A 71 10.29 21.04 -2.36
N ILE A 72 9.06 21.57 -2.29
CA ILE A 72 8.66 22.81 -2.97
C ILE A 72 9.50 23.99 -2.47
N LEU A 73 9.71 24.13 -1.16
CA LEU A 73 10.50 25.21 -0.57
C LEU A 73 11.97 25.12 -1.02
N CYS A 74 12.57 23.92 -0.97
CA CYS A 74 13.95 23.70 -1.44
C CYS A 74 14.08 23.95 -2.94
N PHE A 75 13.15 23.45 -3.76
CA PHE A 75 13.13 23.69 -5.21
C PHE A 75 12.99 25.17 -5.53
N SER A 76 12.10 25.90 -4.82
CA SER A 76 11.91 27.33 -4.99
C SER A 76 13.19 28.13 -4.64
N ALA A 77 13.91 27.73 -3.61
CA ALA A 77 15.18 28.34 -3.23
C ALA A 77 16.25 28.13 -4.32
N VAL A 78 16.42 26.88 -4.77
CA VAL A 78 17.37 26.54 -5.84
C VAL A 78 17.01 27.26 -7.14
N MET A 79 15.74 27.28 -7.53
CA MET A 79 15.27 27.94 -8.75
C MET A 79 15.46 29.45 -8.67
N SER A 80 15.19 30.09 -7.52
CA SER A 80 15.41 31.53 -7.32
C SER A 80 16.88 31.89 -7.45
N ALA A 81 17.79 31.12 -6.87
CA ALA A 81 19.23 31.29 -6.99
C ALA A 81 19.70 31.12 -8.44
N LEU A 82 19.22 30.10 -9.13
CA LEU A 82 19.56 29.80 -10.52
C LEU A 82 19.06 30.90 -11.47
N LEU A 83 17.82 31.37 -11.31
CA LEU A 83 17.24 32.43 -12.14
C LEU A 83 18.00 33.71 -11.95
N TRP A 84 18.36 34.10 -10.72
CA TRP A 84 19.22 35.24 -10.46
C TRP A 84 20.58 35.08 -11.14
N PHE A 85 21.24 33.92 -10.96
CA PHE A 85 22.55 33.69 -11.56
C PHE A 85 22.51 33.83 -13.10
N LEU A 86 21.54 33.18 -13.74
CA LEU A 86 21.43 33.19 -15.20
C LEU A 86 21.02 34.54 -15.79
N ARG A 87 20.12 35.28 -15.13
CA ARG A 87 19.54 36.52 -15.69
C ARG A 87 20.18 37.79 -15.18
N GLU A 88 20.41 37.90 -13.87
CA GLU A 88 20.74 39.16 -13.22
C GLU A 88 22.21 39.28 -12.80
N SER A 89 22.96 38.18 -12.64
CA SER A 89 24.35 38.24 -12.19
C SER A 89 25.27 38.85 -13.23
N GLY A 90 26.35 39.52 -12.78
CA GLY A 90 27.41 40.05 -13.63
C GLY A 90 28.42 39.04 -14.15
N HIS A 91 28.21 37.75 -13.91
CA HIS A 91 29.13 36.71 -14.37
C HIS A 91 29.16 36.58 -15.90
N ALA A 92 30.33 36.22 -16.45
CA ALA A 92 30.52 36.06 -17.88
C ALA A 92 29.53 35.04 -18.47
N LEU A 93 29.05 35.29 -19.69
CA LEU A 93 28.09 34.46 -20.38
C LEU A 93 28.52 32.99 -20.44
N ALA A 94 29.82 32.73 -20.63
CA ALA A 94 30.39 31.40 -20.66
C ALA A 94 30.11 30.60 -19.37
N TRP A 95 30.20 31.23 -18.19
CA TRP A 95 29.87 30.57 -16.91
C TRP A 95 28.38 30.28 -16.76
N LYS A 96 27.53 31.20 -17.21
CA LYS A 96 26.07 31.00 -17.21
C LYS A 96 25.67 29.86 -18.13
N GLN A 97 26.24 29.79 -19.33
CA GLN A 97 26.00 28.72 -20.28
C GLN A 97 26.53 27.40 -19.74
N MET A 98 27.75 27.38 -19.18
CA MET A 98 28.33 26.17 -18.60
C MET A 98 27.44 25.60 -17.47
N LEU A 99 26.98 26.45 -16.55
CA LEU A 99 26.08 26.03 -15.48
C LEU A 99 24.72 25.55 -16.03
N GLY A 100 24.12 26.32 -16.97
CA GLY A 100 22.83 25.99 -17.56
C GLY A 100 22.87 24.66 -18.34
N TYR A 101 23.84 24.49 -19.24
CA TYR A 101 24.01 23.25 -19.98
C TYR A 101 24.47 22.09 -19.10
N GLY A 102 25.33 22.34 -18.09
CA GLY A 102 25.74 21.34 -17.12
C GLY A 102 24.54 20.81 -16.31
N LEU A 103 23.67 21.70 -15.81
CA LEU A 103 22.48 21.32 -15.09
C LEU A 103 21.49 20.54 -16.00
N LEU A 104 21.27 21.03 -17.23
CA LEU A 104 20.44 20.33 -18.21
C LEU A 104 20.99 18.94 -18.52
N GLY A 105 22.32 18.83 -18.68
CA GLY A 105 23.01 17.54 -18.86
C GLY A 105 22.84 16.60 -17.69
N LEU A 106 22.96 17.11 -16.44
CA LEU A 106 22.74 16.32 -15.22
C LEU A 106 21.28 15.83 -15.13
N VAL A 107 20.31 16.69 -15.43
CA VAL A 107 18.88 16.28 -15.44
C VAL A 107 18.65 15.23 -16.52
N ALA A 108 19.15 15.45 -17.74
CA ALA A 108 19.04 14.48 -18.83
C ALA A 108 19.71 13.13 -18.47
N LEU A 109 20.89 13.18 -17.84
CA LEU A 109 21.59 11.99 -17.35
C LEU A 109 20.77 11.28 -16.27
N GLY A 110 20.21 12.03 -15.30
CA GLY A 110 19.35 11.46 -14.28
C GLY A 110 18.13 10.76 -14.87
N ILE A 111 17.43 11.40 -15.81
CA ILE A 111 16.28 10.79 -16.51
C ILE A 111 16.70 9.54 -17.32
N ALA A 112 17.87 9.56 -17.93
CA ALA A 112 18.36 8.43 -18.72
C ALA A 112 18.78 7.24 -17.83
N THR A 113 19.38 7.52 -16.66
CA THR A 113 20.05 6.49 -15.84
C THR A 113 19.28 6.05 -14.61
N LEU A 114 18.32 6.85 -14.11
CA LEU A 114 17.57 6.52 -12.90
C LEU A 114 16.12 6.16 -13.23
N ARG A 115 15.58 5.22 -12.49
CA ARG A 115 14.16 4.86 -12.48
C ARG A 115 13.68 4.88 -11.04
N ILE A 116 12.46 5.35 -10.81
CA ILE A 116 11.82 5.21 -9.51
C ILE A 116 11.39 3.74 -9.39
N GLU A 117 11.93 3.03 -8.40
CA GLU A 117 11.57 1.64 -8.12
C GLU A 117 10.23 1.59 -7.37
N ARG A 118 10.11 2.42 -6.32
CA ARG A 118 8.93 2.55 -5.47
C ARG A 118 8.97 3.86 -4.68
N VAL A 119 7.88 4.16 -3.99
CA VAL A 119 7.80 5.26 -3.01
C VAL A 119 7.31 4.73 -1.68
N SER A 120 7.78 5.34 -0.57
CA SER A 120 7.27 5.06 0.78
C SER A 120 5.87 5.63 0.97
N GLY A 121 5.19 5.25 2.07
CA GLY A 121 3.90 5.81 2.46
C GLY A 121 3.92 7.33 2.68
N ASP A 122 5.09 7.90 2.93
CA ASP A 122 5.35 9.35 3.05
C ASP A 122 5.88 9.97 1.74
N LEU A 123 5.71 9.29 0.60
CA LEU A 123 6.09 9.73 -0.74
C LEU A 123 7.60 10.01 -0.90
N VAL A 124 8.44 9.27 -0.21
CA VAL A 124 9.89 9.31 -0.43
C VAL A 124 10.25 8.30 -1.52
N PRO A 125 10.81 8.75 -2.67
CA PRO A 125 11.15 7.83 -3.75
C PRO A 125 12.44 7.06 -3.46
N GLU A 126 12.44 5.78 -3.80
CA GLU A 126 13.63 4.98 -3.95
C GLU A 126 13.99 4.82 -5.43
N PHE A 127 15.27 4.99 -5.74
CA PHE A 127 15.77 4.96 -7.11
C PHE A 127 16.60 3.70 -7.35
N ARG A 128 16.49 3.15 -8.56
CA ARG A 128 17.41 2.16 -9.11
C ARG A 128 18.03 2.65 -10.42
N TRP A 129 19.14 2.07 -10.80
CA TRP A 129 19.71 2.33 -12.11
C TRP A 129 18.84 1.73 -13.22
N ALA A 130 18.73 2.42 -14.36
CA ALA A 130 17.90 1.97 -15.47
C ALA A 130 18.30 0.59 -16.05
N TRP A 131 19.55 0.20 -15.88
CA TRP A 131 20.09 -1.10 -16.31
C TRP A 131 19.98 -2.21 -15.25
N GLN A 132 19.61 -1.88 -14.01
CA GLN A 132 19.33 -2.89 -13.00
C GLN A 132 17.98 -3.52 -13.24
N LYS A 133 17.91 -4.83 -13.16
CA LYS A 133 16.63 -5.54 -13.17
C LYS A 133 15.90 -5.33 -11.83
N SER A 134 14.59 -5.32 -11.87
CA SER A 134 13.77 -5.30 -10.65
C SER A 134 13.99 -6.59 -9.84
N ARG A 135 13.97 -6.51 -8.52
CA ARG A 135 14.27 -7.66 -7.62
C ARG A 135 13.38 -8.87 -7.90
N ASP A 136 12.10 -8.64 -8.15
CA ASP A 136 11.14 -9.69 -8.48
C ASP A 136 11.48 -10.45 -9.76
N THR A 137 12.17 -9.81 -10.73
CA THR A 137 12.61 -10.45 -11.97
C THR A 137 13.86 -11.30 -11.82
N LEU A 138 14.57 -11.17 -10.69
CA LEU A 138 15.77 -11.97 -10.39
C LEU A 138 15.41 -13.29 -9.68
N LEU A 139 14.21 -13.40 -9.11
CA LEU A 139 13.78 -14.61 -8.43
C LEU A 139 13.27 -15.63 -9.45
N ALA A 140 13.87 -16.83 -9.45
CA ALA A 140 13.32 -17.96 -10.18
C ALA A 140 11.94 -18.33 -9.63
N ARG A 141 11.11 -19.02 -10.42
CA ARG A 141 9.88 -19.62 -9.91
C ARG A 141 10.20 -20.51 -8.71
N PRO A 142 9.28 -20.60 -7.71
CA PRO A 142 9.46 -21.53 -6.61
C PRO A 142 9.61 -22.95 -7.17
N VAL A 143 10.55 -23.69 -6.64
CA VAL A 143 10.66 -25.12 -6.98
C VAL A 143 9.81 -25.87 -5.95
N ALA A 144 8.67 -26.34 -6.38
CA ALA A 144 7.80 -27.15 -5.54
C ALA A 144 8.42 -28.53 -5.31
N ALA A 145 8.18 -29.09 -4.12
CA ALA A 145 8.48 -30.49 -3.88
C ALA A 145 7.67 -31.37 -4.86
N PRO A 146 8.19 -32.57 -5.25
CA PRO A 146 7.41 -33.51 -6.03
C PRO A 146 6.08 -33.79 -5.30
N PRO A 147 4.94 -33.84 -6.02
CA PRO A 147 3.68 -34.12 -5.37
C PRO A 147 3.74 -35.47 -4.68
N GLN A 148 3.81 -35.49 -3.36
CA GLN A 148 3.51 -36.65 -2.56
C GLN A 148 2.00 -36.88 -2.67
N ALA A 149 1.54 -38.13 -2.52
CA ALA A 149 0.09 -38.42 -2.48
C ALA A 149 -0.54 -37.50 -1.41
N ALA A 150 -1.16 -36.42 -1.88
CA ALA A 150 -1.57 -35.34 -1.01
C ALA A 150 -2.79 -35.80 -0.20
N ALA A 151 -2.64 -35.87 1.12
CA ALA A 151 -3.78 -35.98 2.01
C ALA A 151 -4.65 -34.71 1.88
N ALA A 152 -5.95 -34.86 2.03
CA ALA A 152 -6.85 -33.71 2.11
C ALA A 152 -6.38 -32.75 3.22
N TRP A 153 -6.48 -31.47 2.99
CA TRP A 153 -6.14 -30.49 4.00
C TRP A 153 -7.15 -30.53 5.15
N GLU A 154 -6.63 -30.59 6.35
CA GLU A 154 -7.44 -30.56 7.56
C GLU A 154 -7.29 -29.20 8.26
N PRO A 155 -8.40 -28.59 8.71
CA PRO A 155 -8.32 -27.29 9.40
C PRO A 155 -7.69 -27.44 10.79
N ALA A 156 -6.97 -26.40 11.21
CA ALA A 156 -6.48 -26.30 12.58
C ALA A 156 -7.35 -25.31 13.40
N PRO A 157 -7.42 -25.47 14.73
CA PRO A 157 -8.33 -24.67 15.58
C PRO A 157 -8.11 -23.16 15.52
N HIS A 158 -6.93 -22.72 15.13
CA HIS A 158 -6.54 -21.30 15.13
C HIS A 158 -6.04 -20.84 13.77
N ASP A 159 -6.55 -21.44 12.69
CA ASP A 159 -6.23 -21.01 11.34
C ASP A 159 -6.56 -19.53 11.11
N PHE A 160 -5.81 -18.93 10.19
CA PHE A 160 -5.99 -17.54 9.71
C PHE A 160 -6.41 -17.61 8.23
N PRO A 161 -7.64 -18.06 7.90
CA PRO A 161 -7.98 -18.55 6.57
C PRO A 161 -8.28 -17.47 5.54
N ARG A 162 -8.23 -16.18 5.92
CA ARG A 162 -8.53 -15.04 5.03
C ARG A 162 -7.96 -13.73 5.54
N PHE A 163 -8.13 -12.68 4.74
CA PHE A 163 -7.74 -11.31 5.07
C PHE A 163 -8.34 -10.85 6.41
N LEU A 164 -7.50 -10.29 7.28
CA LEU A 164 -7.82 -9.79 8.62
C LEU A 164 -8.34 -10.84 9.61
N GLY A 165 -8.05 -12.10 9.37
CA GLY A 165 -8.34 -13.19 10.28
C GLY A 165 -9.70 -13.86 10.07
N PRO A 166 -10.06 -14.82 10.92
CA PRO A 166 -11.24 -15.67 10.74
C PRO A 166 -12.55 -14.88 10.61
N THR A 167 -12.70 -13.79 11.35
CA THR A 167 -13.86 -12.90 11.34
C THR A 167 -13.76 -11.75 10.33
N GLY A 168 -12.53 -11.46 9.84
CA GLY A 168 -12.27 -10.38 8.86
C GLY A 168 -12.35 -8.96 9.45
N ASP A 169 -12.28 -8.83 10.77
CA ASP A 169 -12.40 -7.57 11.52
C ASP A 169 -11.09 -7.12 12.18
N ALA A 170 -9.96 -7.64 11.71
CA ALA A 170 -8.63 -7.39 12.29
C ALA A 170 -8.50 -7.85 13.76
N SER A 171 -9.26 -8.86 14.17
CA SER A 171 -9.22 -9.41 15.52
C SER A 171 -9.03 -10.91 15.51
N LEU A 172 -8.19 -11.41 16.41
CA LEU A 172 -8.15 -12.84 16.68
C LEU A 172 -9.34 -13.22 17.58
N PRO A 173 -9.91 -14.43 17.39
CA PRO A 173 -10.98 -14.94 18.25
C PRO A 173 -10.57 -14.97 19.73
N SER A 174 -11.53 -14.84 20.62
CA SER A 174 -11.29 -14.94 22.08
C SER A 174 -10.74 -16.30 22.51
N THR A 175 -10.92 -17.34 21.69
CA THR A 175 -10.36 -18.68 21.88
C THR A 175 -8.91 -18.81 21.43
N ALA A 176 -8.36 -17.80 20.74
CA ALA A 176 -6.96 -17.82 20.34
C ALA A 176 -6.03 -17.79 21.56
N PRO A 177 -4.87 -18.46 21.52
CA PRO A 177 -3.90 -18.42 22.60
C PRO A 177 -3.49 -16.99 22.94
N ALA A 178 -3.43 -16.68 24.24
CA ALA A 178 -3.04 -15.34 24.70
C ALA A 178 -1.54 -15.13 24.49
N LEU A 179 -1.16 -14.09 23.75
CA LEU A 179 0.23 -13.72 23.56
C LEU A 179 0.83 -13.23 24.89
N ASP A 180 2.08 -13.59 25.15
CA ASP A 180 2.86 -12.99 26.23
C ASP A 180 3.26 -11.56 25.80
N PRO A 181 2.93 -10.53 26.56
CA PRO A 181 3.34 -9.16 26.27
C PRO A 181 4.82 -8.89 26.54
N GLU A 182 5.49 -9.77 27.29
CA GLU A 182 6.86 -9.58 27.74
C GLU A 182 7.85 -10.42 26.90
N TRP A 183 8.24 -9.90 25.74
CA TRP A 183 9.31 -10.51 24.94
C TRP A 183 10.68 -10.16 25.56
N THR A 184 11.13 -10.99 26.45
CA THR A 184 12.42 -10.82 27.13
C THR A 184 13.57 -11.48 26.33
N LYS A 185 14.81 -11.24 26.75
CA LYS A 185 15.96 -12.00 26.22
C LYS A 185 15.87 -13.50 26.50
N ALA A 186 15.16 -13.90 27.55
CA ALA A 186 14.97 -15.31 27.92
C ALA A 186 13.82 -15.96 27.14
N THR A 187 12.81 -15.18 26.75
CA THR A 187 11.62 -15.65 26.00
C THR A 187 11.36 -14.75 24.79
N PRO A 188 12.28 -14.64 23.84
CA PRO A 188 12.05 -13.86 22.63
C PRO A 188 11.15 -14.62 21.65
N PRO A 189 10.44 -13.93 20.73
CA PRO A 189 9.92 -14.59 19.54
C PRO A 189 11.04 -15.34 18.82
N ARG A 190 10.77 -16.59 18.44
CA ARG A 190 11.74 -17.46 17.77
C ARG A 190 11.47 -17.50 16.28
N GLU A 191 12.44 -17.07 15.45
CA GLU A 191 12.37 -17.27 14.01
C GLU A 191 12.39 -18.78 13.70
N VAL A 192 11.41 -19.23 12.91
CA VAL A 192 11.30 -20.61 12.44
C VAL A 192 11.98 -20.75 11.09
N TRP A 193 11.63 -19.83 10.19
CA TRP A 193 12.24 -19.74 8.87
C TRP A 193 12.15 -18.32 8.31
N ARG A 194 13.02 -18.02 7.36
CA ARG A 194 13.05 -16.81 6.54
C ARG A 194 13.39 -17.17 5.11
N ARG A 195 12.70 -16.56 4.14
CA ARG A 195 12.87 -16.87 2.72
C ARG A 195 12.73 -15.64 1.84
N PRO A 196 13.47 -15.58 0.72
CA PRO A 196 13.15 -14.62 -0.35
C PRO A 196 11.77 -14.93 -0.93
N ILE A 197 11.00 -13.87 -1.23
CA ILE A 197 9.68 -13.97 -1.84
C ILE A 197 9.54 -12.91 -2.92
N GLY A 198 8.65 -13.12 -3.90
CA GLY A 198 8.35 -12.15 -4.94
C GLY A 198 7.61 -10.93 -4.42
N ALA A 199 7.59 -9.87 -5.24
CA ALA A 199 6.96 -8.61 -4.89
C ALA A 199 5.44 -8.76 -4.68
N GLY A 200 4.84 -7.84 -3.92
CA GLY A 200 3.41 -7.78 -3.66
C GLY A 200 3.09 -7.43 -2.21
N TRP A 201 1.85 -7.00 -2.01
CA TRP A 201 1.31 -6.59 -0.72
C TRP A 201 0.30 -7.60 -0.15
N SER A 202 0.18 -8.78 -0.76
CA SER A 202 -0.64 -9.89 -0.28
C SER A 202 -0.21 -10.34 1.11
N GLY A 203 -1.17 -10.59 2.00
CA GLY A 203 -0.93 -11.29 3.27
C GLY A 203 -0.86 -12.81 3.09
N PHE A 204 -0.68 -13.52 4.20
CA PHE A 204 -0.82 -14.97 4.23
C PHE A 204 -2.23 -15.37 4.68
N ALA A 205 -2.74 -16.46 4.10
CA ALA A 205 -3.83 -17.23 4.66
C ALA A 205 -3.28 -18.59 5.09
N THR A 206 -3.69 -19.11 6.26
CA THR A 206 -3.28 -20.43 6.76
C THR A 206 -4.45 -21.39 6.84
N TYR A 207 -4.15 -22.68 6.64
CA TYR A 207 -5.11 -23.77 6.81
C TYR A 207 -4.33 -25.03 7.19
N GLY A 208 -4.51 -25.49 8.42
CA GLY A 208 -3.75 -26.61 8.98
C GLY A 208 -2.25 -26.31 9.05
N THR A 209 -1.47 -27.05 8.30
CA THR A 209 0.00 -26.95 8.24
C THR A 209 0.49 -26.13 7.02
N HIS A 210 -0.40 -25.42 6.35
CA HIS A 210 -0.13 -24.76 5.08
C HIS A 210 -0.32 -23.25 5.19
N ALA A 211 0.49 -22.48 4.42
CA ALA A 211 0.38 -21.03 4.31
C ALA A 211 0.36 -20.64 2.83
N VAL A 212 -0.64 -19.87 2.43
CA VAL A 212 -0.82 -19.44 1.03
C VAL A 212 -0.75 -17.93 0.91
N THR A 213 -0.05 -17.45 -0.12
CA THR A 213 0.05 -16.02 -0.45
C THR A 213 0.13 -15.84 -1.97
N LEU A 214 0.04 -14.59 -2.44
CA LEU A 214 0.31 -14.23 -3.83
C LEU A 214 1.58 -13.39 -3.91
N GLU A 215 2.35 -13.58 -4.98
CA GLU A 215 3.58 -12.84 -5.24
C GLU A 215 3.76 -12.56 -6.73
N GLN A 216 4.54 -11.53 -7.09
CA GLN A 216 4.94 -11.24 -8.46
C GLN A 216 6.37 -11.72 -8.68
N ARG A 217 6.60 -12.50 -9.74
CA ARG A 217 7.94 -12.86 -10.22
C ARG A 217 8.01 -12.59 -11.73
N GLY A 218 8.72 -11.55 -12.10
CA GLY A 218 8.74 -11.10 -13.49
C GLY A 218 7.34 -10.78 -14.02
N ASP A 219 6.94 -11.40 -15.12
CA ASP A 219 5.64 -11.15 -15.76
C ASP A 219 4.51 -12.07 -15.27
N GLU A 220 4.70 -12.72 -14.12
CA GLU A 220 3.71 -13.63 -13.57
C GLU A 220 3.35 -13.27 -12.12
N GLU A 221 2.06 -13.17 -11.85
CA GLU A 221 1.53 -13.32 -10.51
C GLU A 221 1.53 -14.81 -10.16
N ILE A 222 1.97 -15.19 -8.97
CA ILE A 222 2.06 -16.58 -8.55
C ILE A 222 1.28 -16.77 -7.26
N ILE A 223 0.39 -17.73 -7.24
CA ILE A 223 -0.22 -18.25 -6.01
C ILE A 223 0.75 -19.28 -5.45
N THR A 224 1.31 -19.03 -4.28
CA THR A 224 2.35 -19.87 -3.67
C THR A 224 1.83 -20.46 -2.37
N CYS A 225 1.92 -21.78 -2.23
CA CYS A 225 1.72 -22.50 -0.98
C CYS A 225 3.06 -22.89 -0.37
N LEU A 226 3.20 -22.64 0.92
CA LEU A 226 4.37 -22.96 1.72
C LEU A 226 3.97 -23.89 2.87
N ALA A 227 4.80 -24.86 3.19
CA ALA A 227 4.70 -25.60 4.42
C ALA A 227 4.92 -24.68 5.61
N LEU A 228 3.96 -24.57 6.53
CA LEU A 228 3.98 -23.63 7.64
C LEU A 228 5.19 -23.84 8.57
N ALA A 229 5.62 -25.08 8.73
CA ALA A 229 6.72 -25.46 9.62
C ALA A 229 8.12 -25.10 9.06
N THR A 230 8.30 -25.11 7.73
CA THR A 230 9.62 -24.98 7.09
C THR A 230 9.73 -23.82 6.12
N GLY A 231 8.59 -23.29 5.67
CA GLY A 231 8.52 -22.31 4.60
C GLY A 231 8.83 -22.89 3.21
N GLU A 232 9.07 -24.20 3.06
CA GLU A 232 9.31 -24.80 1.76
C GLU A 232 8.10 -24.70 0.85
N PRO A 233 8.27 -24.39 -0.45
CA PRO A 233 7.18 -24.37 -1.41
C PRO A 233 6.63 -25.78 -1.63
N GLU A 234 5.33 -25.96 -1.39
CA GLU A 234 4.63 -27.21 -1.66
C GLU A 234 4.09 -27.24 -3.08
N TRP A 235 3.50 -26.14 -3.52
CA TRP A 235 3.06 -25.94 -4.89
C TRP A 235 3.00 -24.45 -5.24
N HIS A 236 2.94 -24.17 -6.53
CA HIS A 236 2.71 -22.82 -7.04
C HIS A 236 1.85 -22.85 -8.32
N VAL A 237 1.04 -21.82 -8.50
CA VAL A 237 0.21 -21.61 -9.69
C VAL A 237 0.58 -20.29 -10.35
N PRO A 238 1.28 -20.30 -11.49
CA PRO A 238 1.61 -19.08 -12.22
C PRO A 238 0.40 -18.55 -13.00
N VAL A 239 0.19 -17.25 -12.91
CA VAL A 239 -0.84 -16.51 -13.63
C VAL A 239 -0.14 -15.42 -14.43
N ARG A 240 -0.23 -15.49 -15.76
CA ARG A 240 0.38 -14.45 -16.59
C ARG A 240 -0.31 -13.12 -16.35
N GLY A 241 0.45 -12.13 -15.91
CA GLY A 241 0.00 -10.79 -15.61
C GLY A 241 1.01 -10.05 -14.73
N ARG A 242 1.15 -8.77 -14.94
CA ARG A 242 1.99 -7.89 -14.13
C ARG A 242 1.24 -6.61 -13.86
N HIS A 243 1.11 -6.29 -12.60
CA HIS A 243 0.67 -4.97 -12.17
C HIS A 243 1.84 -4.24 -11.51
N GLN A 244 2.09 -3.02 -11.96
CA GLN A 244 3.14 -2.17 -11.40
C GLN A 244 2.80 -0.69 -11.59
N THR A 245 2.77 0.06 -10.50
CA THR A 245 2.66 1.53 -10.53
C THR A 245 3.63 2.14 -9.53
N VAL A 246 4.01 3.40 -9.78
CA VAL A 246 4.97 4.11 -8.91
C VAL A 246 4.43 4.24 -7.48
N LEU A 247 3.15 4.57 -7.30
CA LEU A 247 2.53 4.79 -6.00
C LEU A 247 2.06 3.50 -5.34
N GLY A 248 1.54 2.57 -6.13
CA GLY A 248 0.98 1.31 -5.63
C GLY A 248 2.01 0.19 -5.49
N GLY A 249 3.22 0.33 -6.06
CA GLY A 249 4.23 -0.73 -6.10
C GLY A 249 3.88 -1.85 -7.09
N THR A 250 4.57 -2.98 -6.95
CA THR A 250 4.50 -4.13 -7.87
C THR A 250 3.73 -5.30 -7.24
N GLY A 251 2.94 -5.99 -8.04
CA GLY A 251 2.39 -7.32 -7.75
C GLY A 251 1.02 -7.33 -7.07
N PRO A 252 0.54 -8.51 -6.66
CA PRO A 252 -0.78 -8.73 -6.07
C PRO A 252 -0.91 -8.13 -4.67
N ARG A 253 -2.15 -7.79 -4.29
CA ARG A 253 -2.46 -7.10 -3.03
C ARG A 253 -3.49 -7.81 -2.18
N SER A 254 -4.35 -8.63 -2.78
CA SER A 254 -5.35 -9.38 -2.04
C SER A 254 -4.72 -10.53 -1.25
N THR A 255 -5.31 -10.89 -0.14
CA THR A 255 -4.98 -12.11 0.60
C THR A 255 -5.91 -13.23 0.13
N PRO A 256 -5.40 -14.44 -0.11
CA PRO A 256 -6.25 -15.60 -0.43
C PRO A 256 -7.28 -15.86 0.66
N SER A 257 -8.38 -16.53 0.29
CA SER A 257 -9.34 -17.10 1.24
C SER A 257 -9.41 -18.61 1.07
N ILE A 258 -9.42 -19.34 2.18
CA ILE A 258 -9.36 -20.80 2.18
C ILE A 258 -10.57 -21.37 2.93
N ALA A 259 -11.26 -22.29 2.32
CA ALA A 259 -12.31 -23.08 2.97
C ALA A 259 -12.40 -24.46 2.32
N ASP A 260 -12.70 -25.46 3.13
CA ASP A 260 -12.90 -26.86 2.68
C ASP A 260 -11.71 -27.39 1.85
N GLY A 261 -10.49 -26.96 2.19
CA GLY A 261 -9.27 -27.31 1.47
C GLY A 261 -9.11 -26.66 0.09
N ILE A 262 -9.98 -25.72 -0.29
CA ILE A 262 -9.91 -24.99 -1.56
C ILE A 262 -9.42 -23.56 -1.32
N VAL A 263 -8.45 -23.13 -2.12
CA VAL A 263 -7.86 -21.79 -2.08
C VAL A 263 -8.52 -20.92 -3.15
N TYR A 264 -9.10 -19.79 -2.75
CA TYR A 264 -9.63 -18.77 -3.65
C TYR A 264 -8.70 -17.56 -3.64
N ALA A 265 -8.11 -17.24 -4.80
CA ALA A 265 -7.09 -16.21 -4.93
C ALA A 265 -7.44 -15.22 -6.04
N ALA A 266 -7.45 -13.92 -5.73
CA ALA A 266 -7.73 -12.84 -6.66
C ALA A 266 -6.44 -12.04 -6.94
N GLY A 267 -6.01 -11.97 -8.20
CA GLY A 267 -4.84 -11.21 -8.64
C GLY A 267 -5.13 -9.73 -8.85
N ALA A 268 -4.08 -8.91 -8.89
CA ALA A 268 -4.20 -7.46 -9.14
C ALA A 268 -4.70 -7.13 -10.55
N THR A 269 -4.52 -8.06 -11.50
CA THR A 269 -4.89 -7.92 -12.91
C THR A 269 -6.32 -8.40 -13.23
N GLY A 270 -7.06 -8.88 -12.21
CA GLY A 270 -8.47 -9.28 -12.36
C GLY A 270 -8.72 -10.77 -12.48
N TRP A 271 -7.70 -11.61 -12.38
CA TRP A 271 -7.86 -13.06 -12.36
C TRP A 271 -8.30 -13.56 -10.98
N LEU A 272 -9.35 -14.37 -10.97
CA LEU A 272 -9.80 -15.14 -9.79
C LEU A 272 -9.58 -16.63 -10.06
N HIS A 273 -9.00 -17.33 -9.10
CA HIS A 273 -8.70 -18.75 -9.19
C HIS A 273 -9.31 -19.50 -8.01
N ALA A 274 -9.83 -20.71 -8.28
CA ALA A 274 -10.02 -21.74 -7.26
C ALA A 274 -8.98 -22.84 -7.48
N VAL A 275 -8.24 -23.15 -6.43
CA VAL A 275 -7.13 -24.11 -6.48
C VAL A 275 -7.37 -25.16 -5.40
N ASP A 276 -7.26 -26.42 -5.76
CA ASP A 276 -7.23 -27.51 -4.80
C ASP A 276 -5.99 -27.39 -3.92
N GLY A 277 -6.18 -27.17 -2.63
CA GLY A 277 -5.10 -26.89 -1.68
C GLY A 277 -4.10 -28.01 -1.56
N ALA A 278 -4.58 -29.26 -1.56
CA ALA A 278 -3.73 -30.40 -1.39
C ALA A 278 -2.77 -30.64 -2.57
N THR A 279 -3.20 -30.30 -3.79
CA THR A 279 -2.45 -30.63 -5.03
C THR A 279 -1.92 -29.42 -5.79
N GLY A 280 -2.40 -28.21 -5.50
CA GLY A 280 -2.12 -27.02 -6.32
C GLY A 280 -2.80 -27.04 -7.68
N LYS A 281 -3.73 -27.98 -7.94
CA LYS A 281 -4.45 -28.06 -9.21
C LYS A 281 -5.49 -26.94 -9.31
N VAL A 282 -5.45 -26.17 -10.40
CA VAL A 282 -6.50 -25.20 -10.69
C VAL A 282 -7.79 -25.95 -11.03
N LEU A 283 -8.81 -25.75 -10.18
CA LEU A 283 -10.16 -26.30 -10.38
C LEU A 283 -10.91 -25.48 -11.43
N TRP A 284 -10.87 -24.16 -11.28
CA TRP A 284 -11.37 -23.21 -12.26
C TRP A 284 -10.66 -21.85 -12.11
N LYS A 285 -10.75 -21.05 -13.15
CA LYS A 285 -10.26 -19.65 -13.16
C LYS A 285 -11.23 -18.76 -13.90
N LYS A 286 -11.28 -17.49 -13.52
CA LYS A 286 -12.15 -16.48 -14.11
C LYS A 286 -11.38 -15.18 -14.33
N ASP A 287 -11.46 -14.65 -15.55
CA ASP A 287 -11.11 -13.27 -15.82
C ASP A 287 -12.33 -12.40 -15.51
N VAL A 288 -12.29 -11.72 -14.35
CA VAL A 288 -13.40 -10.90 -13.87
C VAL A 288 -13.66 -9.71 -14.79
N LEU A 289 -12.60 -9.14 -15.39
CA LEU A 289 -12.76 -8.00 -16.29
C LEU A 289 -13.47 -8.43 -17.57
N ALA A 290 -12.99 -9.48 -18.22
CA ALA A 290 -13.60 -10.02 -19.43
C ALA A 290 -15.04 -10.50 -19.17
N ASP A 291 -15.30 -11.20 -18.06
CA ASP A 291 -16.62 -11.70 -17.70
C ASP A 291 -17.65 -10.59 -17.45
N LEU A 292 -17.22 -9.44 -16.96
CA LEU A 292 -18.06 -8.26 -16.74
C LEU A 292 -18.08 -7.30 -17.94
N GLY A 293 -17.33 -7.56 -19.03
CA GLY A 293 -17.22 -6.66 -20.17
C GLY A 293 -16.49 -5.36 -19.87
N ILE A 294 -15.51 -5.40 -18.97
CA ILE A 294 -14.70 -4.23 -18.57
C ILE A 294 -13.48 -4.17 -19.48
N ASP A 295 -13.20 -3.00 -20.07
CA ASP A 295 -11.96 -2.75 -20.79
C ASP A 295 -10.77 -2.72 -19.83
N ALA A 296 -9.79 -3.60 -20.03
CA ALA A 296 -8.67 -3.77 -19.11
C ALA A 296 -7.79 -2.51 -19.02
N ALA A 297 -7.56 -1.81 -20.14
CA ALA A 297 -6.73 -0.61 -20.16
C ALA A 297 -7.43 0.57 -19.45
N ALA A 298 -8.74 0.75 -19.69
CA ALA A 298 -9.52 1.75 -18.97
C ALA A 298 -9.64 1.44 -17.47
N HIS A 299 -9.72 0.16 -17.12
CA HIS A 299 -9.74 -0.28 -15.73
C HIS A 299 -8.41 0.00 -15.02
N GLU A 300 -7.27 -0.23 -15.65
CA GLU A 300 -5.95 0.08 -15.10
C GLU A 300 -5.80 1.58 -14.76
N VAL A 301 -6.39 2.45 -15.57
CA VAL A 301 -6.42 3.89 -15.27
C VAL A 301 -7.37 4.22 -14.12
N ALA A 302 -8.55 3.59 -14.08
CA ALA A 302 -9.56 3.85 -13.06
C ALA A 302 -9.14 3.29 -11.69
N VAL A 303 -8.53 2.11 -11.65
CA VAL A 303 -8.08 1.41 -10.43
C VAL A 303 -6.55 1.31 -10.45
N ALA A 304 -5.91 2.47 -10.46
CA ALA A 304 -4.48 2.63 -10.76
C ALA A 304 -3.53 1.87 -9.83
N TRP A 305 -3.98 1.50 -8.61
CA TRP A 305 -3.13 0.75 -7.68
C TRP A 305 -3.34 -0.77 -7.78
N GLY A 306 -4.12 -1.25 -8.76
CA GLY A 306 -4.43 -2.66 -8.98
C GLY A 306 -5.52 -3.19 -8.03
N ARG A 307 -6.20 -4.23 -8.43
CA ARG A 307 -7.27 -4.83 -7.61
C ARG A 307 -6.69 -5.41 -6.33
N SER A 308 -7.27 -5.06 -5.18
CA SER A 308 -6.80 -5.48 -3.86
C SER A 308 -7.84 -6.21 -3.02
N GLY A 309 -9.11 -6.17 -3.43
CA GLY A 309 -10.17 -6.81 -2.68
C GLY A 309 -9.94 -8.32 -2.55
N SER A 310 -9.79 -8.78 -1.31
CA SER A 310 -9.66 -10.20 -0.99
C SER A 310 -10.99 -10.92 -1.15
N PRO A 311 -11.03 -12.16 -1.64
CA PRO A 311 -12.26 -12.91 -1.83
C PRO A 311 -13.01 -13.12 -0.51
N LEU A 312 -14.32 -12.89 -0.50
CA LEU A 312 -15.22 -13.27 0.59
C LEU A 312 -15.95 -14.57 0.22
N LEU A 313 -15.83 -15.56 1.06
CA LEU A 313 -16.59 -16.80 0.90
C LEU A 313 -17.92 -16.68 1.64
N LEU A 314 -19.00 -16.89 0.92
CA LEU A 314 -20.36 -16.82 1.42
C LEU A 314 -21.14 -18.04 0.89
N ASP A 315 -21.45 -18.98 1.77
CA ASP A 315 -22.12 -20.23 1.44
C ASP A 315 -21.49 -20.94 0.21
N ASP A 316 -22.22 -21.02 -0.90
CA ASP A 316 -21.81 -21.67 -2.15
C ASP A 316 -21.13 -20.71 -3.17
N VAL A 317 -20.89 -19.44 -2.80
CA VAL A 317 -20.29 -18.46 -3.69
C VAL A 317 -19.01 -17.85 -3.13
N VAL A 318 -18.13 -17.41 -4.04
CA VAL A 318 -17.02 -16.50 -3.77
C VAL A 318 -17.37 -15.12 -4.33
N VAL A 319 -17.33 -14.12 -3.46
CA VAL A 319 -17.66 -12.73 -3.77
C VAL A 319 -16.38 -11.91 -3.88
N VAL A 320 -16.25 -11.17 -4.97
CA VAL A 320 -15.12 -10.25 -5.20
C VAL A 320 -15.64 -8.88 -5.69
N PRO A 321 -14.85 -7.80 -5.58
CA PRO A 321 -15.22 -6.52 -6.18
C PRO A 321 -15.41 -6.66 -7.70
N GLY A 322 -16.45 -6.03 -8.25
CA GLY A 322 -16.76 -6.04 -9.68
C GLY A 322 -15.94 -5.01 -10.45
N GLY A 323 -16.40 -3.77 -10.49
CA GLY A 323 -15.71 -2.62 -11.10
C GLY A 323 -16.31 -2.12 -12.41
N GLY A 324 -15.57 -1.23 -13.03
CA GLY A 324 -15.81 -0.57 -14.31
C GLY A 324 -14.48 0.02 -14.83
N PRO A 325 -14.52 0.84 -15.89
CA PRO A 325 -15.72 1.32 -16.58
C PRO A 325 -16.40 0.28 -17.49
N ARG A 326 -17.72 0.38 -17.61
CA ARG A 326 -18.57 -0.45 -18.45
C ARG A 326 -19.61 0.44 -19.17
N SER A 327 -20.16 -0.05 -20.28
CA SER A 327 -21.18 0.69 -21.06
C SER A 327 -22.51 0.89 -20.32
N ASP A 328 -22.83 -0.03 -19.41
CA ASP A 328 -24.06 -0.07 -18.60
C ASP A 328 -23.84 0.30 -17.12
N GLY A 329 -22.72 0.98 -16.82
CA GLY A 329 -22.33 1.38 -15.48
C GLY A 329 -21.45 0.36 -14.75
N PRO A 330 -20.79 0.76 -13.64
CA PRO A 330 -19.97 -0.13 -12.83
C PRO A 330 -20.82 -1.14 -12.05
N VAL A 331 -20.15 -2.18 -11.56
CA VAL A 331 -20.71 -3.20 -10.66
C VAL A 331 -19.93 -3.18 -9.36
N SER A 332 -20.58 -3.07 -8.22
CA SER A 332 -19.90 -3.04 -6.94
C SER A 332 -19.33 -4.39 -6.56
N LEU A 333 -20.14 -5.45 -6.61
CA LEU A 333 -19.71 -6.81 -6.28
C LEU A 333 -20.20 -7.80 -7.32
N VAL A 334 -19.42 -8.86 -7.52
CA VAL A 334 -19.76 -10.02 -8.35
C VAL A 334 -19.49 -11.30 -7.58
N ALA A 335 -20.38 -12.27 -7.73
CA ALA A 335 -20.27 -13.59 -7.11
C ALA A 335 -20.17 -14.69 -8.14
N TYR A 336 -19.29 -15.64 -7.86
CA TYR A 336 -19.09 -16.85 -8.64
C TYR A 336 -19.36 -18.09 -7.79
N ASP A 337 -19.93 -19.11 -8.40
CA ASP A 337 -20.12 -20.42 -7.77
C ASP A 337 -18.76 -20.99 -7.32
N ARG A 338 -18.67 -21.44 -6.08
CA ARG A 338 -17.40 -21.94 -5.51
C ARG A 338 -16.88 -23.20 -6.20
N ALA A 339 -17.77 -24.06 -6.68
CA ALA A 339 -17.41 -25.33 -7.30
C ALA A 339 -17.09 -25.19 -8.79
N THR A 340 -17.83 -24.33 -9.52
CA THR A 340 -17.76 -24.26 -10.99
C THR A 340 -17.09 -23.00 -11.55
N GLY A 341 -17.06 -21.90 -10.76
CA GLY A 341 -16.61 -20.59 -11.22
C GLY A 341 -17.62 -19.90 -12.15
N GLU A 342 -18.84 -20.40 -12.25
CA GLU A 342 -19.90 -19.71 -13.02
C GLU A 342 -20.41 -18.49 -12.27
N ARG A 343 -20.66 -17.39 -13.01
CA ARG A 343 -21.20 -16.17 -12.40
C ARG A 343 -22.64 -16.42 -11.93
N ARG A 344 -22.88 -16.21 -10.65
CA ARG A 344 -24.19 -16.39 -10.01
C ARG A 344 -25.01 -15.10 -9.99
N TRP A 345 -24.38 -13.98 -9.64
CA TRP A 345 -25.05 -12.67 -9.55
C TRP A 345 -24.04 -11.51 -9.53
N THR A 346 -24.57 -10.31 -9.78
CA THR A 346 -23.89 -9.03 -9.57
C THR A 346 -24.79 -8.12 -8.78
N VAL A 347 -24.21 -7.22 -7.93
CA VAL A 347 -24.98 -6.22 -7.17
C VAL A 347 -24.24 -4.89 -7.12
N GLY A 348 -25.03 -3.81 -6.95
CA GLY A 348 -24.54 -2.45 -6.80
C GLY A 348 -24.12 -1.80 -8.10
N ASP A 349 -24.00 -0.48 -8.04
CA ASP A 349 -23.82 0.42 -9.16
C ASP A 349 -22.67 1.42 -8.94
N ASP A 350 -21.80 1.17 -7.93
CA ASP A 350 -20.67 2.03 -7.63
C ASP A 350 -19.35 1.40 -8.11
N GLN A 351 -18.42 2.26 -8.58
CA GLN A 351 -17.09 1.83 -8.96
C GLN A 351 -16.34 1.30 -7.73
N ILE A 352 -15.60 0.22 -7.92
CA ILE A 352 -14.80 -0.34 -6.83
C ILE A 352 -13.71 0.62 -6.36
N SER A 353 -13.40 0.55 -5.07
CA SER A 353 -12.17 1.03 -4.49
C SER A 353 -11.30 -0.16 -4.05
N TYR A 354 -10.57 -0.07 -2.94
CA TYR A 354 -9.62 -1.13 -2.53
C TYR A 354 -10.09 -1.92 -1.32
N VAL A 355 -11.32 -1.69 -0.88
CA VAL A 355 -11.95 -2.41 0.24
C VAL A 355 -12.40 -3.80 -0.23
N SER A 356 -12.15 -4.82 0.58
CA SER A 356 -12.67 -6.17 0.32
C SER A 356 -14.16 -6.25 0.64
N PRO A 357 -14.94 -7.10 -0.04
CA PRO A 357 -16.30 -7.41 0.38
C PRO A 357 -16.33 -7.86 1.85
N ALA A 358 -17.28 -7.38 2.63
CA ALA A 358 -17.41 -7.72 4.04
C ALA A 358 -18.82 -8.24 4.37
N LEU A 359 -18.90 -9.28 5.20
CA LEU A 359 -20.15 -9.69 5.81
C LEU A 359 -20.17 -9.16 7.24
N VAL A 360 -21.15 -8.31 7.55
CA VAL A 360 -21.29 -7.67 8.86
C VAL A 360 -22.65 -7.96 9.46
N SER A 361 -22.75 -7.99 10.81
CA SER A 361 -24.02 -8.14 11.52
C SER A 361 -24.38 -6.80 12.18
N ILE A 362 -25.53 -6.23 11.80
CA ILE A 362 -26.05 -4.95 12.31
C ILE A 362 -27.53 -5.11 12.60
N GLY A 363 -27.99 -4.70 13.79
CA GLY A 363 -29.39 -4.81 14.18
C GLY A 363 -29.91 -6.26 14.20
N GLY A 364 -29.02 -7.23 14.42
CA GLY A 364 -29.36 -8.66 14.39
C GLY A 364 -29.55 -9.25 12.99
N ARG A 365 -29.24 -8.51 11.92
CA ARG A 365 -29.24 -8.98 10.52
C ARG A 365 -27.85 -8.94 9.91
N SER A 366 -27.58 -9.87 9.02
CA SER A 366 -26.33 -9.87 8.22
C SER A 366 -26.50 -9.02 6.98
N PHE A 367 -25.43 -8.27 6.63
CA PHE A 367 -25.34 -7.49 5.39
C PHE A 367 -24.03 -7.76 4.69
N LEU A 368 -24.12 -7.94 3.37
CA LEU A 368 -22.96 -7.93 2.49
C LEU A 368 -22.64 -6.47 2.15
N VAL A 369 -21.45 -6.00 2.55
CA VAL A 369 -21.08 -4.60 2.40
C VAL A 369 -20.04 -4.41 1.30
N ALA A 370 -20.32 -3.45 0.42
CA ALA A 370 -19.38 -2.90 -0.54
C ALA A 370 -19.03 -1.45 -0.17
N VAL A 371 -17.75 -1.10 -0.24
CA VAL A 371 -17.28 0.29 -0.14
C VAL A 371 -16.55 0.63 -1.44
N GLY A 372 -17.19 1.48 -2.24
CA GLY A 372 -16.70 1.87 -3.55
C GLY A 372 -16.09 3.28 -3.57
N GLU A 373 -16.12 3.91 -4.75
CA GLU A 373 -15.62 5.28 -4.93
C GLU A 373 -16.57 6.34 -4.37
N SER A 374 -17.88 6.11 -4.42
CA SER A 374 -18.86 7.13 -4.06
C SER A 374 -19.60 6.80 -2.79
N GLN A 375 -19.76 5.52 -2.48
CA GLN A 375 -20.70 5.07 -1.47
C GLN A 375 -20.19 3.84 -0.69
N ALA A 376 -20.77 3.67 0.50
CA ALA A 376 -20.83 2.38 1.18
C ALA A 376 -22.27 1.85 1.05
N ILE A 377 -22.41 0.60 0.62
CA ILE A 377 -23.70 -0.03 0.30
C ILE A 377 -23.79 -1.36 1.05
N GLY A 378 -24.91 -1.60 1.70
CA GLY A 378 -25.23 -2.87 2.35
C GLY A 378 -26.35 -3.59 1.62
N PHE A 379 -26.11 -4.84 1.27
CA PHE A 379 -27.05 -5.72 0.59
C PHE A 379 -27.50 -6.85 1.52
N ASP A 380 -28.75 -7.26 1.40
CA ASP A 380 -29.20 -8.50 2.01
C ASP A 380 -28.44 -9.68 1.37
N PRO A 381 -27.74 -10.51 2.14
CA PRO A 381 -26.92 -11.60 1.58
C PRO A 381 -27.73 -12.72 0.95
N VAL A 382 -29.06 -12.81 1.21
CA VAL A 382 -29.95 -13.83 0.68
C VAL A 382 -30.72 -13.36 -0.54
N THR A 383 -31.40 -12.20 -0.46
CA THR A 383 -32.22 -11.67 -1.58
C THR A 383 -31.37 -10.90 -2.60
N ARG A 384 -30.22 -10.36 -2.19
CA ARG A 384 -29.32 -9.48 -2.97
C ARG A 384 -29.86 -8.05 -3.10
N ASP A 385 -31.00 -7.74 -2.49
CA ASP A 385 -31.56 -6.41 -2.50
C ASP A 385 -30.69 -5.45 -1.70
N GLU A 386 -30.58 -4.24 -2.19
CA GLU A 386 -29.96 -3.15 -1.43
C GLU A 386 -30.83 -2.82 -0.22
N ALA A 387 -30.24 -2.93 0.96
CA ALA A 387 -30.92 -2.59 2.20
C ALA A 387 -30.66 -1.13 2.61
N TRP A 388 -29.44 -0.65 2.44
CA TRP A 388 -29.03 0.70 2.80
C TRP A 388 -27.79 1.16 2.03
N ARG A 389 -27.66 2.48 1.86
CA ARG A 389 -26.44 3.12 1.35
C ARG A 389 -26.19 4.47 2.00
N PHE A 390 -24.95 4.92 2.00
CA PHE A 390 -24.59 6.28 2.36
C PHE A 390 -23.38 6.78 1.57
N PRO A 391 -23.26 8.12 1.35
CA PRO A 391 -22.14 8.71 0.63
C PRO A 391 -20.81 8.53 1.39
N TRP A 392 -19.81 8.00 0.69
CA TRP A 392 -18.43 7.88 1.15
C TRP A 392 -17.47 8.17 -0.01
N PRO A 393 -17.36 9.44 -0.44
CA PRO A 393 -16.68 9.80 -1.69
C PRO A 393 -15.18 9.54 -1.63
N SER A 394 -14.66 8.96 -2.69
CA SER A 394 -13.24 8.65 -2.93
C SER A 394 -12.96 8.55 -4.43
N HIS A 395 -11.68 8.42 -4.81
CA HIS A 395 -11.24 8.14 -6.18
C HIS A 395 -10.14 7.10 -6.14
N SER A 396 -10.31 6.00 -6.83
CA SER A 396 -9.39 4.85 -6.78
C SER A 396 -8.01 5.11 -7.39
N ASN A 397 -7.82 6.23 -8.08
CA ASN A 397 -6.52 6.65 -8.61
C ASN A 397 -5.82 7.74 -7.79
N SER A 398 -6.41 8.24 -6.70
CA SER A 398 -5.83 9.36 -5.93
C SER A 398 -6.09 9.30 -4.43
N ASP A 399 -7.34 9.32 -3.98
CA ASP A 399 -7.73 9.40 -2.57
C ASP A 399 -8.63 8.23 -2.16
N ALA A 400 -8.17 7.04 -2.43
CA ALA A 400 -8.89 5.78 -2.35
C ALA A 400 -9.39 5.39 -0.96
N SER A 401 -10.48 4.63 -0.92
CA SER A 401 -10.94 3.90 0.27
C SER A 401 -10.27 2.52 0.31
N CYS A 402 -9.58 2.21 1.42
CA CYS A 402 -8.86 0.95 1.60
C CYS A 402 -9.22 0.24 2.91
N SER A 403 -9.59 1.00 3.96
CA SER A 403 -9.90 0.43 5.28
C SER A 403 -11.24 -0.28 5.27
N GLN A 404 -11.29 -1.45 5.89
CA GLN A 404 -12.52 -2.21 6.07
C GLN A 404 -13.51 -1.46 6.97
N PRO A 405 -14.83 -1.55 6.72
CA PRO A 405 -15.83 -1.10 7.66
C PRO A 405 -15.81 -1.96 8.92
N VAL A 406 -16.04 -1.35 10.09
CA VAL A 406 -15.96 -2.02 11.39
C VAL A 406 -17.27 -1.84 12.15
N VAL A 407 -17.88 -2.94 12.61
CA VAL A 407 -19.03 -2.89 13.50
C VAL A 407 -18.57 -2.52 14.91
N ILE A 408 -19.11 -1.42 15.47
CA ILE A 408 -18.70 -0.88 16.76
C ILE A 408 -19.84 -0.82 17.80
N GLY A 409 -20.94 -1.45 17.48
CA GLY A 409 -22.13 -1.55 18.31
C GLY A 409 -23.19 -2.41 17.63
N PRO A 410 -24.32 -2.68 18.28
CA PRO A 410 -25.34 -3.55 17.72
C PRO A 410 -25.95 -2.99 16.43
N ASP A 411 -25.98 -1.68 16.28
CA ASP A 411 -26.61 -0.93 15.18
C ASP A 411 -25.67 0.09 14.54
N ARG A 412 -24.35 0.02 14.83
CA ARG A 412 -23.41 1.07 14.43
C ARG A 412 -22.25 0.55 13.61
N LEU A 413 -22.07 1.14 12.43
CA LEU A 413 -20.94 0.89 11.53
C LEU A 413 -19.97 2.06 11.54
N PHE A 414 -18.68 1.78 11.70
CA PHE A 414 -17.58 2.74 11.59
C PHE A 414 -16.87 2.57 10.25
N ILE A 415 -16.45 3.68 9.65
CA ILE A 415 -15.63 3.71 8.44
C ILE A 415 -14.59 4.82 8.53
N SER A 416 -13.42 4.60 7.94
CA SER A 416 -12.32 5.57 7.94
C SER A 416 -11.59 5.61 6.61
N LYS A 417 -10.95 6.75 6.35
CA LYS A 417 -10.16 6.98 5.14
C LYS A 417 -9.09 8.05 5.39
N GLY A 418 -7.94 7.91 4.78
CA GLY A 418 -6.90 8.93 4.74
C GLY A 418 -7.26 10.15 3.90
N TYR A 419 -6.25 10.82 3.36
CA TYR A 419 -6.40 11.88 2.35
C TYR A 419 -7.29 13.06 2.81
N GLY A 420 -7.22 13.40 4.11
CA GLY A 420 -7.96 14.53 4.68
C GLY A 420 -9.45 14.29 5.01
N VAL A 421 -9.95 13.08 4.84
CA VAL A 421 -11.35 12.73 5.10
C VAL A 421 -11.60 12.37 6.57
N GLY A 422 -10.73 11.54 7.17
CA GLY A 422 -10.89 11.08 8.55
C GLY A 422 -11.83 9.89 8.68
N CYS A 423 -12.68 9.91 9.71
CA CYS A 423 -13.56 8.79 10.03
C CYS A 423 -14.96 9.25 10.42
N ALA A 424 -15.90 8.32 10.35
CA ALA A 424 -17.29 8.55 10.76
C ALA A 424 -17.93 7.26 11.28
N ALA A 425 -18.97 7.40 12.08
CA ALA A 425 -19.83 6.30 12.49
C ALA A 425 -21.28 6.59 12.07
N PHE A 426 -21.97 5.54 11.65
CA PHE A 426 -23.33 5.59 11.15
C PHE A 426 -24.21 4.61 11.94
N ASP A 427 -25.32 5.10 12.45
CA ASP A 427 -26.39 4.28 13.00
C ASP A 427 -27.22 3.72 11.83
N ILE A 428 -27.37 2.41 11.78
CA ILE A 428 -28.06 1.68 10.71
C ILE A 428 -29.13 0.81 11.36
N GLY A 429 -30.37 1.05 11.05
CA GLY A 429 -31.48 0.34 11.65
C GLY A 429 -32.79 0.50 10.89
N PRO A 430 -33.84 -0.27 11.25
CA PRO A 430 -35.13 -0.15 10.61
C PRO A 430 -35.80 1.20 10.93
N GLY A 431 -36.32 1.87 9.91
CA GLY A 431 -37.18 3.04 10.03
C GLY A 431 -38.59 2.68 10.47
N ALA A 432 -39.43 3.68 10.61
CA ALA A 432 -40.82 3.50 11.03
C ALA A 432 -41.68 2.69 10.04
N ASP A 433 -41.29 2.68 8.77
CA ASP A 433 -41.90 1.92 7.67
C ASP A 433 -41.28 0.52 7.48
N GLY A 434 -40.32 0.15 8.31
CA GLY A 434 -39.59 -1.10 8.22
C GLY A 434 -38.44 -1.09 7.22
N ALA A 435 -38.25 -0.05 6.40
CA ALA A 435 -37.08 0.13 5.54
C ALA A 435 -35.85 0.45 6.37
N TRP A 436 -34.68 -0.01 5.91
CA TRP A 436 -33.42 0.29 6.59
C TRP A 436 -33.00 1.73 6.35
N THR A 437 -32.63 2.42 7.40
CA THR A 437 -32.21 3.82 7.37
C THR A 437 -30.78 3.96 7.89
N VAL A 438 -30.09 4.98 7.40
CA VAL A 438 -28.72 5.32 7.83
C VAL A 438 -28.72 6.75 8.36
N LYS A 439 -28.15 6.95 9.53
CA LYS A 439 -27.93 8.26 10.14
C LYS A 439 -26.49 8.41 10.59
N GLU A 440 -25.82 9.48 10.16
CA GLU A 440 -24.49 9.79 10.68
C GLU A 440 -24.59 10.09 12.20
N ALA A 441 -23.96 9.26 13.01
CA ALA A 441 -23.91 9.44 14.46
C ALA A 441 -22.87 10.48 14.86
N TRP A 442 -21.70 10.40 14.25
CA TRP A 442 -20.62 11.38 14.43
C TRP A 442 -19.58 11.27 13.29
N ARG A 443 -18.81 12.37 13.09
CA ARG A 443 -17.71 12.45 12.15
C ARG A 443 -16.50 13.12 12.78
N ASN A 444 -15.29 12.58 12.56
CA ASN A 444 -14.04 13.17 12.99
C ASN A 444 -13.05 13.25 11.81
N LYS A 445 -12.94 14.44 11.19
CA LYS A 445 -12.05 14.68 10.05
C LYS A 445 -10.56 14.62 10.40
N ALA A 446 -10.21 14.77 11.69
CA ALA A 446 -8.83 14.77 12.18
C ALA A 446 -8.41 13.43 12.80
N GLY A 447 -9.36 12.51 13.04
CA GLY A 447 -9.14 11.21 13.66
C GLY A 447 -9.04 10.08 12.66
N LEU A 448 -8.27 9.05 13.01
CA LEU A 448 -8.10 7.80 12.28
C LEU A 448 -8.07 7.96 10.76
N LYS A 449 -7.15 8.81 10.28
CA LYS A 449 -6.91 9.04 8.85
C LYS A 449 -6.14 7.85 8.27
N THR A 450 -6.83 6.74 8.11
CA THR A 450 -6.26 5.50 7.58
C THR A 450 -6.12 5.58 6.06
N LYS A 451 -4.92 5.38 5.53
CA LYS A 451 -4.71 5.35 4.07
C LYS A 451 -5.04 3.95 3.53
N PHE A 452 -4.15 3.00 3.71
CA PHE A 452 -4.35 1.59 3.32
C PHE A 452 -4.14 0.64 4.52
N THR A 453 -4.45 1.14 5.71
CA THR A 453 -4.40 0.41 6.98
C THR A 453 -5.81 0.15 7.50
N ASN A 454 -5.97 -0.81 8.40
CA ASN A 454 -7.26 -1.17 8.97
C ASN A 454 -7.37 -0.71 10.43
N VAL A 455 -8.58 -0.78 10.98
CA VAL A 455 -8.90 -0.35 12.35
C VAL A 455 -9.41 -1.56 13.13
N ALA A 456 -8.89 -1.74 14.34
CA ALA A 456 -9.39 -2.73 15.29
C ALA A 456 -10.31 -2.05 16.33
N PHE A 457 -11.39 -2.73 16.69
CA PHE A 457 -12.31 -2.32 17.75
C PHE A 457 -12.08 -3.16 19.00
N HIS A 458 -12.00 -2.53 20.17
CA HIS A 458 -11.85 -3.20 21.45
C HIS A 458 -12.48 -2.37 22.58
N GLU A 459 -13.38 -2.97 23.36
CA GLU A 459 -13.97 -2.38 24.58
C GLU A 459 -14.38 -0.91 24.43
N GLY A 460 -15.19 -0.64 23.37
CA GLY A 460 -15.71 0.70 23.10
C GLY A 460 -14.70 1.70 22.54
N HIS A 461 -13.53 1.24 22.10
CA HIS A 461 -12.47 2.07 21.53
C HIS A 461 -11.99 1.53 20.18
N LEU A 462 -11.57 2.45 19.31
CA LEU A 462 -11.06 2.21 17.97
C LEU A 462 -9.56 2.49 17.93
N TYR A 463 -8.79 1.57 17.38
CA TYR A 463 -7.33 1.69 17.26
C TYR A 463 -6.92 1.54 15.80
N GLY A 464 -6.13 2.47 15.29
CA GLY A 464 -5.65 2.42 13.91
C GLY A 464 -4.50 3.39 13.66
N LEU A 465 -3.81 3.21 12.53
CA LEU A 465 -2.71 4.08 12.12
C LEU A 465 -3.28 5.30 11.37
N SER A 466 -3.22 6.45 12.01
CA SER A 466 -3.67 7.75 11.49
C SER A 466 -2.46 8.52 10.96
N ASP A 467 -2.29 8.56 9.63
CA ASP A 467 -1.08 9.09 8.99
C ASP A 467 0.22 8.51 9.60
N GLY A 468 0.25 7.20 9.78
CA GLY A 468 1.42 6.48 10.29
C GLY A 468 1.64 6.52 11.79
N ILE A 469 0.75 7.14 12.56
CA ILE A 469 0.84 7.20 14.03
C ILE A 469 -0.36 6.47 14.63
N LEU A 470 -0.12 5.58 15.58
CA LEU A 470 -1.19 4.86 16.23
C LEU A 470 -2.07 5.81 17.05
N GLU A 471 -3.37 5.68 16.88
CA GLU A 471 -4.37 6.55 17.48
C GLU A 471 -5.50 5.73 18.11
N CYS A 472 -5.98 6.16 19.26
CA CYS A 472 -7.15 5.62 19.94
C CYS A 472 -8.27 6.64 19.94
N LEU A 473 -9.45 6.24 19.45
CA LEU A 473 -10.68 7.01 19.56
C LEU A 473 -11.71 6.28 20.40
N ARG A 474 -12.54 7.03 21.11
CA ARG A 474 -13.75 6.48 21.75
C ARG A 474 -14.82 6.25 20.68
N ALA A 475 -15.34 5.04 20.62
CA ALA A 475 -16.27 4.63 19.56
C ALA A 475 -17.66 5.32 19.64
N SER A 476 -18.06 5.76 20.84
CA SER A 476 -19.40 6.37 21.04
C SER A 476 -19.54 7.76 20.39
N ASP A 477 -18.43 8.54 20.32
CA ASP A 477 -18.47 9.94 19.88
C ASP A 477 -17.26 10.36 19.02
N GLY A 478 -16.35 9.45 18.72
CA GLY A 478 -15.16 9.72 17.90
C GLY A 478 -14.11 10.61 18.57
N LYS A 479 -14.20 10.83 19.89
CA LYS A 479 -13.23 11.64 20.64
C LYS A 479 -11.89 10.93 20.74
N ARG A 480 -10.81 11.66 20.40
CA ARG A 480 -9.44 11.15 20.58
C ARG A 480 -9.13 10.97 22.04
N MET A 481 -8.72 9.76 22.41
CA MET A 481 -8.19 9.43 23.72
C MET A 481 -6.69 9.73 23.77
N TRP A 482 -5.94 9.24 22.79
CA TRP A 482 -4.53 9.50 22.63
C TRP A 482 -4.07 9.29 21.18
N LYS A 483 -2.89 9.80 20.81
CA LYS A 483 -2.17 9.52 19.58
C LYS A 483 -0.68 9.44 19.91
N GLY A 484 -0.02 8.32 19.56
CA GLY A 484 1.38 8.07 19.92
C GLY A 484 1.95 6.86 19.21
N GLY A 485 3.28 6.74 19.18
CA GLY A 485 3.98 5.69 18.43
C GLY A 485 3.89 5.88 16.92
N ARG A 486 5.05 6.10 16.27
CA ARG A 486 5.11 6.18 14.81
C ARG A 486 5.50 4.83 14.26
N TYR A 487 4.65 4.29 13.42
CA TYR A 487 4.81 2.99 12.75
C TYR A 487 4.72 3.11 11.23
N ASP A 488 4.59 4.35 10.75
CA ASP A 488 4.33 4.73 9.38
C ASP A 488 3.12 3.99 8.78
N GLN A 489 3.06 3.71 7.48
CA GLN A 489 1.87 3.10 6.87
C GLN A 489 1.86 1.58 7.02
N GLY A 490 1.95 1.10 8.26
CA GLY A 490 1.91 -0.32 8.61
C GLY A 490 0.50 -0.91 8.66
N GLN A 491 0.39 -2.10 9.24
CA GLN A 491 -0.87 -2.82 9.45
C GLN A 491 -1.04 -3.21 10.91
N LEU A 492 -2.23 -3.55 11.33
CA LEU A 492 -2.46 -4.03 12.69
C LEU A 492 -3.51 -5.14 12.77
N LEU A 493 -3.34 -5.99 13.79
CA LEU A 493 -4.32 -6.97 14.27
C LEU A 493 -4.49 -6.79 15.78
N ARG A 494 -5.64 -7.20 16.30
CA ARG A 494 -5.88 -7.29 17.74
C ARG A 494 -5.83 -8.75 18.20
N ALA A 495 -5.05 -9.01 19.24
CA ALA A 495 -4.94 -10.30 19.91
C ALA A 495 -5.28 -10.12 21.41
N GLY A 496 -6.50 -10.40 21.81
CA GLY A 496 -7.00 -10.10 23.16
C GLY A 496 -6.94 -8.59 23.45
N ASN A 497 -6.20 -8.21 24.48
CA ASN A 497 -5.95 -6.82 24.88
C ASN A 497 -4.65 -6.22 24.32
N LEU A 498 -4.07 -6.85 23.30
CA LEU A 498 -2.88 -6.38 22.60
C LEU A 498 -3.20 -6.03 21.15
N LEU A 499 -2.58 -4.98 20.67
CA LEU A 499 -2.47 -4.66 19.24
C LEU A 499 -1.13 -5.21 18.75
N VAL A 500 -1.16 -5.99 17.69
CA VAL A 500 0.03 -6.44 16.96
C VAL A 500 0.19 -5.52 15.76
N VAL A 501 1.14 -4.60 15.83
CA VAL A 501 1.38 -3.60 14.79
C VAL A 501 2.56 -4.05 13.93
N GLN A 502 2.31 -4.31 12.65
CA GLN A 502 3.34 -4.47 11.64
C GLN A 502 3.69 -3.08 11.12
N SER A 503 4.86 -2.55 11.47
CA SER A 503 5.29 -1.23 11.01
C SER A 503 5.77 -1.23 9.55
N GLU A 504 5.72 -0.09 8.87
CA GLU A 504 6.26 0.04 7.49
C GLU A 504 7.76 -0.28 7.41
N PRO A 505 8.61 0.08 8.39
CA PRO A 505 10.02 -0.34 8.39
C PRO A 505 10.25 -1.85 8.58
N GLY A 506 9.24 -2.63 8.97
CA GLY A 506 9.35 -4.08 9.09
C GLY A 506 9.29 -4.63 10.52
N ASP A 507 9.21 -3.79 11.54
CA ASP A 507 9.07 -4.27 12.92
C ASP A 507 7.67 -4.82 13.20
N VAL A 508 7.58 -5.83 14.05
CA VAL A 508 6.34 -6.26 14.72
C VAL A 508 6.37 -5.76 16.16
N VAL A 509 5.35 -4.99 16.52
CA VAL A 509 5.30 -4.31 17.82
C VAL A 509 4.03 -4.68 18.56
N LEU A 510 4.14 -5.02 19.84
CA LEU A 510 3.00 -5.19 20.72
C LEU A 510 2.70 -3.88 21.45
N VAL A 511 1.45 -3.44 21.37
CA VAL A 511 0.95 -2.25 22.06
C VAL A 511 -0.29 -2.63 22.84
N GLU A 512 -0.45 -2.13 24.07
CA GLU A 512 -1.67 -2.36 24.83
C GLU A 512 -2.88 -1.67 24.20
N ALA A 513 -3.98 -2.42 24.02
CA ALA A 513 -5.26 -1.89 23.54
C ALA A 513 -6.01 -1.22 24.71
N THR A 514 -5.55 -0.05 25.15
CA THR A 514 -6.11 0.69 26.28
C THR A 514 -6.36 2.16 25.94
N PRO A 515 -7.45 2.79 26.42
CA PRO A 515 -7.68 4.22 26.23
C PRO A 515 -6.82 5.12 27.13
N ALA A 516 -6.08 4.55 28.08
CA ALA A 516 -5.30 5.31 29.06
C ALA A 516 -4.07 6.03 28.45
N GLY A 517 -3.51 5.49 27.37
CA GLY A 517 -2.35 6.04 26.68
C GLY A 517 -1.66 5.03 25.79
N HIS A 518 -0.77 5.51 24.95
CA HIS A 518 0.08 4.65 24.12
C HIS A 518 1.12 3.96 25.01
N ARG A 519 1.14 2.63 24.99
CA ARG A 519 2.11 1.81 25.72
C ARG A 519 2.58 0.65 24.85
N GLU A 520 3.79 0.80 24.29
CA GLU A 520 4.50 -0.27 23.63
C GLU A 520 5.09 -1.21 24.67
N VAL A 521 4.84 -2.51 24.55
CA VAL A 521 5.27 -3.52 25.53
C VAL A 521 6.35 -4.45 24.98
N ALA A 522 6.39 -4.66 23.66
CA ALA A 522 7.41 -5.49 23.04
C ALA A 522 7.64 -5.08 21.57
N ARG A 523 8.84 -5.39 21.05
CA ARG A 523 9.22 -5.13 19.66
C ARG A 523 10.14 -6.23 19.13
N LEU A 524 9.89 -6.63 17.89
CA LEU A 524 10.67 -7.57 17.12
C LEU A 524 11.05 -6.92 15.78
N ALA A 525 12.34 -6.83 15.46
CA ALA A 525 12.81 -6.51 14.12
C ALA A 525 12.54 -7.71 13.20
N ALA A 526 11.32 -7.78 12.65
CA ALA A 526 10.85 -8.97 11.96
C ALA A 526 11.29 -9.02 10.50
N LEU A 527 11.30 -7.90 9.79
CA LEU A 527 11.67 -7.77 8.38
C LEU A 527 12.58 -6.57 8.18
N SER A 528 13.30 -6.53 7.07
CA SER A 528 14.35 -5.51 6.81
C SER A 528 13.96 -4.46 5.78
N ASP A 529 12.74 -4.49 5.21
CA ASP A 529 12.35 -3.62 4.10
C ASP A 529 10.91 -3.13 4.25
N GLN A 530 10.49 -2.19 3.38
CA GLN A 530 9.14 -1.63 3.36
C GLN A 530 8.07 -2.72 3.43
N THR A 531 7.21 -2.65 4.43
CA THR A 531 6.21 -3.66 4.74
C THR A 531 4.83 -3.02 4.83
N TRP A 532 3.99 -3.28 3.83
CA TRP A 532 2.57 -2.88 3.80
C TRP A 532 1.62 -4.07 3.91
N ASN A 533 2.18 -5.27 3.97
CA ASN A 533 1.44 -6.52 4.06
C ASN A 533 0.82 -6.69 5.46
N SER A 534 -0.40 -7.21 5.50
CA SER A 534 -1.03 -7.58 6.77
C SER A 534 -0.34 -8.80 7.35
N PRO A 535 0.01 -8.79 8.65
CA PRO A 535 0.49 -9.99 9.34
C PRO A 535 -0.62 -11.04 9.44
N ALA A 536 -0.24 -12.31 9.58
CA ALA A 536 -1.17 -13.39 9.90
C ALA A 536 -0.72 -14.10 11.17
N ILE A 537 -1.65 -14.43 12.05
CA ILE A 537 -1.37 -15.15 13.31
C ILE A 537 -2.26 -16.36 13.43
N ALA A 538 -1.65 -17.54 13.35
CA ALA A 538 -2.30 -18.84 13.53
C ALA A 538 -1.78 -19.49 14.82
N GLY A 539 -2.58 -19.44 15.88
CA GLY A 539 -2.16 -19.88 17.21
C GLY A 539 -1.00 -19.06 17.75
N ASP A 540 0.17 -19.68 17.90
CA ASP A 540 1.43 -19.05 18.30
C ASP A 540 2.31 -18.66 17.09
N THR A 541 1.87 -18.96 15.88
CA THR A 541 2.64 -18.75 14.64
C THR A 541 2.31 -17.42 14.02
N LEU A 542 3.32 -16.54 13.92
CA LEU A 542 3.25 -15.28 13.20
C LEU A 542 3.91 -15.45 11.82
N LEU A 543 3.17 -15.10 10.79
CA LEU A 543 3.66 -14.99 9.42
C LEU A 543 3.68 -13.50 9.02
N VAL A 544 4.82 -13.05 8.54
CA VAL A 544 5.03 -11.70 8.01
C VAL A 544 5.78 -11.76 6.70
N ARG A 545 5.53 -10.79 5.84
CA ARG A 545 6.25 -10.63 4.57
C ARG A 545 6.27 -9.19 4.11
N ASN A 546 7.17 -8.90 3.19
CA ASN A 546 7.17 -7.69 2.36
C ASN A 546 7.38 -8.05 0.88
N ALA A 547 7.89 -7.13 0.08
CA ALA A 547 8.12 -7.34 -1.35
C ALA A 547 9.42 -8.15 -1.66
N VAL A 548 10.21 -8.51 -0.66
CA VAL A 548 11.53 -9.17 -0.85
C VAL A 548 11.74 -10.41 0.01
N GLU A 549 11.11 -10.47 1.18
CA GLU A 549 11.27 -11.57 2.13
C GLU A 549 9.97 -11.93 2.85
N ALA A 550 9.88 -13.18 3.28
CA ALA A 550 8.85 -13.68 4.19
C ALA A 550 9.52 -14.37 5.37
N ALA A 551 8.93 -14.26 6.54
CA ALA A 551 9.43 -14.90 7.76
C ALA A 551 8.29 -15.45 8.61
N CYS A 552 8.58 -16.54 9.30
CA CYS A 552 7.71 -17.20 10.27
C CYS A 552 8.36 -17.16 11.65
N TYR A 553 7.57 -16.79 12.64
CA TYR A 553 8.02 -16.74 14.04
C TYR A 553 7.08 -17.54 14.94
N ARG A 554 7.62 -18.15 15.99
CA ARG A 554 6.86 -18.61 17.15
C ARG A 554 6.83 -17.50 18.19
N LEU A 555 5.64 -17.03 18.50
CA LEU A 555 5.41 -16.02 19.54
C LEU A 555 5.32 -16.67 20.91
N PRO A 556 5.90 -16.09 21.95
CA PRO A 556 5.68 -16.52 23.33
C PRO A 556 4.20 -16.41 23.73
N LEU A 557 3.70 -17.44 24.43
CA LEU A 557 2.34 -17.47 24.95
C LEU A 557 2.34 -17.31 26.47
N ARG A 558 1.30 -16.70 27.01
CA ARG A 558 1.09 -16.61 28.46
C ARG A 558 0.96 -18.02 29.07
N GLY A 559 1.66 -18.23 30.17
CA GLY A 559 1.63 -19.52 30.87
C GLY A 559 2.61 -20.58 30.36
N GLY A 560 3.53 -20.21 29.46
CA GLY A 560 4.63 -21.10 29.06
C GLY A 560 4.26 -22.32 28.22
N ALA A 561 3.05 -22.37 27.66
CA ALA A 561 2.63 -23.42 26.77
C ALA A 561 3.23 -23.22 25.38
N THR A 562 4.51 -23.50 25.21
CA THR A 562 5.05 -23.78 23.88
C THR A 562 4.59 -25.15 23.46
N ASN A 563 3.86 -25.28 22.35
CA ASN A 563 3.66 -26.56 21.70
C ASN A 563 5.05 -27.08 21.26
N ALA A 564 5.66 -27.91 22.11
CA ALA A 564 6.92 -28.57 21.85
C ALA A 564 6.67 -29.73 20.86
N ALA A 565 6.55 -29.40 19.59
CA ALA A 565 6.55 -30.38 18.50
C ALA A 565 7.19 -29.76 17.26
N ALA A 566 8.50 -29.59 17.30
CA ALA A 566 9.41 -29.72 16.16
C ALA A 566 10.84 -29.67 16.69
N ALA A 567 11.56 -30.76 16.55
CA ALA A 567 13.00 -30.86 16.83
C ALA A 567 13.79 -29.82 16.02
N PRO A 568 14.94 -29.35 16.52
CA PRO A 568 15.77 -28.40 15.77
C PRO A 568 16.28 -29.07 14.49
N VAL A 569 15.98 -28.46 13.36
CA VAL A 569 16.70 -28.78 12.12
C VAL A 569 18.10 -28.18 12.29
N GLU A 570 19.09 -29.05 12.35
CA GLU A 570 20.51 -28.73 12.35
C GLU A 570 20.83 -27.81 11.16
N ASN A 571 21.53 -26.74 11.41
CA ASN A 571 21.86 -25.70 10.45
C ASN A 571 22.42 -26.31 9.15
N ALA A 572 21.76 -26.08 8.04
CA ALA A 572 22.35 -26.24 6.72
C ALA A 572 23.55 -25.27 6.58
N PRO A 573 24.67 -25.70 5.99
CA PRO A 573 25.85 -24.87 5.89
C PRO A 573 25.55 -23.59 5.09
N SER A 574 26.02 -22.46 5.62
CA SER A 574 25.99 -21.16 4.96
C SER A 574 26.62 -21.27 3.57
N VAL A 575 25.86 -20.99 2.54
CA VAL A 575 26.39 -20.85 1.18
C VAL A 575 27.21 -19.56 1.16
N GLU A 576 28.54 -19.68 1.09
CA GLU A 576 29.43 -18.58 0.78
C GLU A 576 29.04 -17.95 -0.57
N PRO A 577 29.12 -16.62 -0.74
CA PRO A 577 28.86 -15.99 -2.03
C PRO A 577 29.88 -16.51 -3.05
N ALA A 578 29.38 -17.07 -4.15
CA ALA A 578 30.22 -17.57 -5.25
C ALA A 578 31.19 -16.50 -5.72
N ALA A 579 32.47 -16.84 -5.67
CA ALA A 579 33.56 -16.04 -6.20
C ALA A 579 33.34 -15.81 -7.71
N ASP A 580 33.68 -14.60 -8.11
CA ASP A 580 33.74 -14.06 -9.45
C ASP A 580 34.19 -15.10 -10.48
N VAL A 581 33.27 -15.55 -11.35
CA VAL A 581 33.63 -16.44 -12.47
C VAL A 581 34.20 -15.56 -13.57
N SER A 582 35.53 -15.58 -13.68
CA SER A 582 36.28 -15.04 -14.82
C SER A 582 35.74 -15.59 -16.15
N GLU A 583 35.52 -14.68 -17.09
CA GLU A 583 35.10 -14.91 -18.46
C GLU A 583 35.91 -16.04 -19.13
N PRO A 584 35.28 -17.01 -19.83
CA PRO A 584 36.01 -17.97 -20.62
C PRO A 584 36.58 -17.32 -21.89
N ALA A 585 37.83 -17.60 -22.19
CA ALA A 585 38.53 -17.13 -23.37
C ALA A 585 37.83 -17.54 -24.68
N PRO A 586 37.86 -16.71 -25.75
CA PRO A 586 37.19 -17.01 -27.01
C PRO A 586 37.84 -18.23 -27.73
N ALA A 587 36.95 -19.09 -28.22
CA ALA A 587 37.35 -20.28 -29.00
C ALA A 587 38.03 -19.88 -30.31
N PRO A 588 39.00 -20.68 -30.80
CA PRO A 588 39.72 -20.39 -32.05
C PRO A 588 38.81 -20.49 -33.29
N VAL A 589 38.95 -19.49 -34.14
CA VAL A 589 38.29 -19.42 -35.45
C VAL A 589 38.85 -20.52 -36.35
N VAL A 590 38.02 -21.44 -36.82
CA VAL A 590 38.35 -22.41 -37.87
C VAL A 590 38.03 -21.76 -39.20
N GLU A 591 39.06 -21.51 -40.05
CA GLU A 591 38.89 -21.12 -41.45
C GLU A 591 38.26 -22.27 -42.27
N PRO A 592 37.33 -22.00 -43.19
CA PRO A 592 36.83 -23.02 -44.10
C PRO A 592 37.82 -23.23 -45.24
N ALA A 593 38.25 -24.49 -45.43
CA ALA A 593 39.00 -24.92 -46.59
C ALA A 593 38.16 -24.83 -47.86
N ALA A 594 38.80 -24.26 -48.89
CA ALA A 594 38.25 -24.17 -50.25
C ALA A 594 38.19 -25.55 -50.92
N ALA A 595 37.05 -25.86 -51.50
CA ALA A 595 36.84 -26.68 -52.70
C ALA A 595 35.43 -26.41 -53.28
#